data_10792d0cbc74815281dfe4f129d727ce
#
_entry.id   10792d0cbc74815281dfe4f129d727ce
#
_cell.length_a   1.000
_cell.length_b   1.000
_cell.length_c   1.000
_cell.angle_alpha   90.00
_cell.angle_beta   90.00
_cell.angle_gamma   90.00
#
_symmetry.space_group_name_H-M   'P 1'
#
loop_
_entity.id
_entity.type
_entity.pdbx_description
1 polymer ?
#
loop_
_entity_poly.entity_id
_entity_poly.type
_entity_poly.pdbx_seq_one_letter_code
_entity_poly.pdbx_strand_id
1 'polypeptide(L)'
;MLRREKAEDVITRAALAQVQVAIEAANVIMFVVNVQEGIMPLDREAAARLRQSGKPVLVAVNKVDTSRVETNAFEFSELGFERIFPVSAIHGEGIEPLVEAAVALLPRQEIVQVPDESEHALPASTELRHASAMKLAIVGRPNVGKSSIVNALTKSERVVVSPVPGTTRDSVDVPFEIETDGAHQPYLLIDTAGMRKTRRVDDSIEFFSVKRAEDSIARCDIAILVLDAESGITEQDKKVADKIVGGRKACIVVVNKWDLVDEVVRTARQVEIKRRNRKEKSPGRELMTTLSEFGEWVQEHLFFLDYAPVIFTSAHSGFNLDRLLEAVRYVTAQLRQKIPTAILNRTLQDAVERRQPVTSHGHRLKFYYATQVKEAPPTFLLFVNRENLFSAQYRKYLSDQLRIAFGYEGCPLVLVPKARPKTIEPVRKPRKQKRG
;
A
#
# COMPACT_ATOMS: atom_id res chain seq x y z
N MET A 1 12.72 19.83 38.63
CA MET A 1 13.89 19.97 37.75
C MET A 1 14.58 18.63 37.48
N LEU A 2 15.03 17.88 38.45
CA LEU A 2 15.76 16.59 38.29
C LEU A 2 15.06 15.45 37.49
N ARG A 3 13.75 15.46 37.35
CA ARG A 3 13.01 14.44 36.52
C ARG A 3 12.96 14.79 35.04
N ARG A 4 13.06 16.07 34.65
CA ARG A 4 13.10 16.49 33.23
C ARG A 4 14.47 16.23 32.61
N GLU A 5 15.55 16.56 33.32
CA GLU A 5 16.92 16.29 32.84
C GLU A 5 17.19 14.78 32.59
N LYS A 6 16.70 13.90 33.49
CA LYS A 6 16.81 12.45 33.26
C LYS A 6 16.00 11.94 32.08
N ALA A 7 14.87 12.57 31.71
CA ALA A 7 14.06 12.18 30.57
C ALA A 7 14.70 12.65 29.25
N GLU A 8 15.29 13.84 29.22
CA GLU A 8 16.04 14.35 28.06
C GLU A 8 17.30 13.51 27.79
N ASP A 9 18.01 13.08 28.80
CA ASP A 9 19.16 12.17 28.67
C ASP A 9 18.80 10.81 28.11
N VAL A 10 17.65 10.24 28.49
CA VAL A 10 17.17 8.95 27.98
C VAL A 10 16.72 9.05 26.52
N ILE A 11 16.06 10.15 26.15
CA ILE A 11 15.63 10.40 24.78
C ILE A 11 16.85 10.61 23.86
N THR A 12 17.81 11.39 24.32
CA THR A 12 19.04 11.67 23.57
C THR A 12 19.87 10.41 23.37
N ARG A 13 20.04 9.57 24.38
CA ARG A 13 20.73 8.27 24.24
C ARG A 13 20.01 7.31 23.29
N ALA A 14 18.68 7.28 23.34
CA ALA A 14 17.90 6.46 22.43
C ALA A 14 18.03 6.95 20.97
N ALA A 15 18.04 8.27 20.75
CA ALA A 15 18.27 8.87 19.44
C ALA A 15 19.68 8.56 18.90
N LEU A 16 20.70 8.70 19.75
CA LEU A 16 22.09 8.39 19.37
C LEU A 16 22.30 6.91 19.03
N ALA A 17 21.65 6.00 19.74
CA ALA A 17 21.69 4.57 19.41
C ALA A 17 21.02 4.28 18.05
N GLN A 18 20.01 5.06 17.66
CA GLN A 18 19.36 4.93 16.35
C GLN A 18 20.26 5.40 15.21
N VAL A 19 20.94 6.52 15.42
CA VAL A 19 21.93 7.04 14.44
C VAL A 19 23.04 6.02 14.21
N GLN A 20 23.54 5.38 15.26
CA GLN A 20 24.57 4.36 15.13
C GLN A 20 24.13 3.15 14.28
N VAL A 21 22.92 2.65 14.52
CA VAL A 21 22.36 1.53 13.70
C VAL A 21 22.18 1.93 12.25
N ALA A 22 21.74 3.16 11.99
CA ALA A 22 21.59 3.68 10.62
C ALA A 22 22.95 3.79 9.91
N ILE A 23 23.98 4.26 10.59
CA ILE A 23 25.36 4.34 10.06
C ILE A 23 25.89 2.93 9.71
N GLU A 24 25.70 1.96 10.59
CA GLU A 24 26.16 0.58 10.37
C GLU A 24 25.49 -0.09 9.17
N ALA A 25 24.19 0.15 8.99
CA ALA A 25 23.41 -0.43 7.90
C ALA A 25 23.60 0.27 6.53
N ALA A 26 24.12 1.50 6.51
CA ALA A 26 24.26 2.27 5.28
C ALA A 26 25.43 1.79 4.40
N ASN A 27 25.23 1.75 3.08
CA ASN A 27 26.30 1.61 2.10
C ASN A 27 26.92 2.96 1.73
N VAL A 28 26.11 4.01 1.67
CA VAL A 28 26.49 5.40 1.42
C VAL A 28 25.69 6.29 2.36
N ILE A 29 26.32 7.32 2.90
CA ILE A 29 25.68 8.26 3.83
C ILE A 29 25.59 9.63 3.19
N MET A 30 24.39 10.21 3.15
CA MET A 30 24.18 11.61 2.81
C MET A 30 24.04 12.40 4.12
N PHE A 31 25.05 13.21 4.43
CA PHE A 31 25.05 14.08 5.61
C PHE A 31 24.53 15.47 5.22
N VAL A 32 23.31 15.80 5.67
CA VAL A 32 22.63 17.05 5.32
C VAL A 32 22.88 18.10 6.38
N VAL A 33 23.41 19.26 5.96
CA VAL A 33 23.69 20.43 6.81
C VAL A 33 23.04 21.69 6.25
N ASN A 34 22.89 22.73 7.08
CA ASN A 34 22.20 23.97 6.70
C ASN A 34 23.21 25.11 6.50
N VAL A 35 23.33 25.63 5.27
CA VAL A 35 24.28 26.72 4.96
C VAL A 35 23.97 28.02 5.72
N GLN A 36 22.70 28.28 6.03
CA GLN A 36 22.28 29.52 6.69
C GLN A 36 22.70 29.60 8.18
N GLU A 37 22.87 28.46 8.83
CA GLU A 37 23.25 28.34 10.21
C GLU A 37 24.78 28.19 10.42
N GLY A 38 25.49 27.91 9.29
CA GLY A 38 26.89 27.54 9.35
C GLY A 38 27.13 26.19 10.03
N ILE A 39 28.38 25.90 10.38
CA ILE A 39 28.74 24.62 11.01
C ILE A 39 28.39 24.68 12.50
N MET A 40 27.38 23.94 12.90
CA MET A 40 26.93 23.84 14.30
C MET A 40 27.77 22.82 15.09
N PRO A 41 27.85 22.95 16.45
CA PRO A 41 28.56 21.96 17.28
C PRO A 41 28.10 20.53 17.09
N LEU A 42 26.80 20.31 16.87
CA LEU A 42 26.21 18.99 16.56
C LEU A 42 26.66 18.45 15.23
N ASP A 43 26.89 19.30 14.22
CA ASP A 43 27.40 18.87 12.91
C ASP A 43 28.83 18.36 13.04
N ARG A 44 29.66 19.00 13.86
CA ARG A 44 31.04 18.55 14.16
C ARG A 44 31.05 17.21 14.88
N GLU A 45 30.15 17.00 15.84
CA GLU A 45 30.02 15.72 16.55
C GLU A 45 29.52 14.61 15.62
N ALA A 46 28.49 14.87 14.80
CA ALA A 46 27.99 13.93 13.80
C ALA A 46 29.07 13.59 12.78
N ALA A 47 29.80 14.60 12.26
CA ALA A 47 30.89 14.39 11.32
C ALA A 47 32.01 13.52 11.90
N ALA A 48 32.35 13.70 13.17
CA ALA A 48 33.35 12.87 13.83
C ALA A 48 32.94 11.39 13.88
N ARG A 49 31.69 11.11 14.17
CA ARG A 49 31.11 9.74 14.18
C ARG A 49 31.06 9.15 12.78
N LEU A 50 30.65 9.93 11.79
CA LEU A 50 30.57 9.50 10.39
C LEU A 50 31.97 9.15 9.86
N ARG A 51 33.00 9.90 10.17
CA ARG A 51 34.39 9.58 9.82
C ARG A 51 34.87 8.26 10.45
N GLN A 52 34.49 8.01 11.71
CA GLN A 52 34.85 6.76 12.40
C GLN A 52 34.17 5.53 11.81
N SER A 53 33.06 5.70 11.11
CA SER A 53 32.32 4.57 10.49
C SER A 53 33.02 3.94 9.29
N GLY A 54 33.97 4.65 8.67
CA GLY A 54 34.66 4.23 7.45
C GLY A 54 33.75 4.13 6.20
N LYS A 55 32.51 4.57 6.32
CA LYS A 55 31.54 4.55 5.20
C LYS A 55 31.75 5.74 4.26
N PRO A 56 31.43 5.63 2.98
CA PRO A 56 31.40 6.77 2.06
C PRO A 56 30.35 7.80 2.51
N VAL A 57 30.78 9.06 2.69
CA VAL A 57 29.92 10.17 3.12
C VAL A 57 29.91 11.23 2.04
N LEU A 58 28.71 11.71 1.66
CA LEU A 58 28.46 12.85 0.81
C LEU A 58 27.84 13.96 1.68
N VAL A 59 28.42 15.16 1.69
CA VAL A 59 27.86 16.28 2.45
C VAL A 59 26.94 17.08 1.53
N ALA A 60 25.64 17.10 1.85
CA ALA A 60 24.66 17.92 1.17
C ALA A 60 24.44 19.22 1.96
N VAL A 61 24.99 20.31 1.48
CA VAL A 61 24.81 21.63 2.10
C VAL A 61 23.54 22.26 1.56
N ASN A 62 22.45 22.16 2.34
CA ASN A 62 21.11 22.55 1.93
C ASN A 62 20.82 24.04 2.18
N LYS A 63 19.77 24.54 1.50
CA LYS A 63 19.32 25.95 1.48
C LYS A 63 20.28 26.90 0.77
N VAL A 64 21.00 26.40 -0.23
CA VAL A 64 21.79 27.22 -1.15
C VAL A 64 20.85 27.76 -2.25
N ASP A 65 20.04 28.76 -1.90
CA ASP A 65 18.99 29.29 -2.77
C ASP A 65 19.48 30.44 -3.64
N THR A 66 20.72 30.88 -3.49
CA THR A 66 21.35 31.95 -4.28
C THR A 66 22.84 31.72 -4.44
N SER A 67 23.39 32.17 -5.57
CA SER A 67 24.83 32.06 -5.88
C SER A 67 25.75 32.76 -4.86
N ARG A 68 25.25 33.71 -4.09
CA ARG A 68 26.01 34.36 -3.01
C ARG A 68 26.28 33.45 -1.83
N VAL A 69 25.36 32.50 -1.58
CA VAL A 69 25.44 31.56 -0.46
C VAL A 69 26.19 30.29 -0.84
N GLU A 70 26.36 30.05 -2.14
CA GLU A 70 27.09 28.88 -2.68
C GLU A 70 28.56 28.87 -2.21
N THR A 71 29.19 30.05 -2.11
CA THR A 71 30.57 30.18 -1.63
C THR A 71 30.71 29.69 -0.19
N ASN A 72 29.70 29.92 0.65
CA ASN A 72 29.71 29.51 2.06
C ASN A 72 29.56 27.98 2.21
N ALA A 73 29.05 27.30 1.18
CA ALA A 73 28.92 25.84 1.22
C ALA A 73 30.28 25.13 1.31
N PHE A 74 31.34 25.75 0.77
CA PHE A 74 32.70 25.19 0.83
C PHE A 74 33.34 25.27 2.21
N GLU A 75 32.83 26.12 3.14
CA GLU A 75 33.30 26.16 4.54
C GLU A 75 33.04 24.79 5.24
N PHE A 76 32.03 24.04 4.79
CA PHE A 76 31.71 22.72 5.34
C PHE A 76 32.79 21.66 5.04
N SER A 77 33.83 21.97 4.23
CA SER A 77 35.04 21.15 4.10
C SER A 77 35.79 20.98 5.42
N GLU A 78 35.62 21.90 6.38
CA GLU A 78 36.15 21.76 7.73
C GLU A 78 35.62 20.54 8.50
N LEU A 79 34.47 19.98 8.07
CA LEU A 79 33.93 18.74 8.62
C LEU A 79 34.75 17.51 8.23
N GLY A 80 35.75 17.67 7.33
CA GLY A 80 36.70 16.62 6.94
C GLY A 80 36.16 15.61 5.94
N PHE A 81 35.27 16.06 5.04
CA PHE A 81 34.76 15.28 3.92
C PHE A 81 35.12 15.97 2.59
N GLU A 82 35.57 15.17 1.61
CA GLU A 82 36.01 15.70 0.30
C GLU A 82 34.84 16.01 -0.65
N ARG A 83 33.69 15.34 -0.45
CA ARG A 83 32.56 15.42 -1.39
C ARG A 83 31.45 16.28 -0.80
N ILE A 84 31.40 17.53 -1.24
CA ILE A 84 30.46 18.54 -0.78
C ILE A 84 29.58 18.96 -1.96
N PHE A 85 28.27 18.94 -1.74
CA PHE A 85 27.26 19.28 -2.75
C PHE A 85 26.39 20.42 -2.22
N PRO A 86 26.55 21.65 -2.79
CA PRO A 86 25.57 22.72 -2.57
C PRO A 86 24.23 22.31 -3.18
N VAL A 87 23.16 22.33 -2.37
CA VAL A 87 21.82 21.93 -2.84
C VAL A 87 20.75 22.90 -2.33
N SER A 88 19.70 23.07 -3.12
CA SER A 88 18.45 23.70 -2.71
C SER A 88 17.32 22.69 -2.86
N ALA A 89 16.91 22.08 -1.75
CA ALA A 89 15.84 21.08 -1.76
C ALA A 89 14.48 21.67 -2.18
N ILE A 90 14.25 22.98 -1.92
CA ILE A 90 13.01 23.67 -2.30
C ILE A 90 12.95 23.88 -3.83
N HIS A 91 14.08 24.23 -4.46
CA HIS A 91 14.16 24.52 -5.90
C HIS A 91 14.60 23.32 -6.72
N GLY A 92 15.03 22.22 -6.08
CA GLY A 92 15.55 21.03 -6.76
C GLY A 92 16.96 21.20 -7.34
N GLU A 93 17.63 22.31 -7.05
CA GLU A 93 18.97 22.59 -7.55
C GLU A 93 20.05 21.77 -6.83
N GLY A 94 21.05 21.28 -7.56
CA GLY A 94 22.16 20.49 -7.03
C GLY A 94 21.80 19.06 -6.58
N ILE A 95 20.55 18.65 -6.70
CA ILE A 95 20.09 17.31 -6.26
C ILE A 95 20.58 16.22 -7.20
N GLU A 96 20.53 16.45 -8.51
CA GLU A 96 20.92 15.45 -9.51
C GLU A 96 22.39 15.03 -9.35
N PRO A 97 23.40 15.94 -9.29
CA PRO A 97 24.80 15.59 -9.05
C PRO A 97 25.02 14.85 -7.72
N LEU A 98 24.30 15.21 -6.65
CA LEU A 98 24.37 14.53 -5.39
C LEU A 98 23.89 13.07 -5.48
N VAL A 99 22.76 12.84 -6.16
CA VAL A 99 22.19 11.50 -6.35
C VAL A 99 23.08 10.66 -7.25
N GLU A 100 23.60 11.21 -8.35
CA GLU A 100 24.55 10.52 -9.24
C GLU A 100 25.81 10.08 -8.49
N ALA A 101 26.37 10.97 -7.65
CA ALA A 101 27.52 10.65 -6.82
C ALA A 101 27.20 9.56 -5.78
N ALA A 102 25.99 9.55 -5.24
CA ALA A 102 25.57 8.51 -4.31
C ALA A 102 25.40 7.16 -5.01
N VAL A 103 24.77 7.12 -6.17
CA VAL A 103 24.59 5.91 -6.98
C VAL A 103 25.92 5.33 -7.43
N ALA A 104 26.89 6.18 -7.80
CA ALA A 104 28.23 5.75 -8.20
C ALA A 104 29.04 5.06 -7.06
N LEU A 105 28.68 5.35 -5.81
CA LEU A 105 29.31 4.76 -4.62
C LEU A 105 28.62 3.47 -4.13
N LEU A 106 27.45 3.16 -4.66
CA LEU A 106 26.77 1.90 -4.31
C LEU A 106 27.54 0.72 -4.90
N PRO A 107 27.65 -0.39 -4.18
CA PRO A 107 28.27 -1.61 -4.70
C PRO A 107 27.51 -2.02 -5.98
N ARG A 108 28.22 -2.12 -7.09
CA ARG A 108 27.65 -2.65 -8.33
C ARG A 108 27.26 -4.10 -8.08
N GLN A 109 25.97 -4.39 -8.14
CA GLN A 109 25.53 -5.77 -8.33
C GLN A 109 26.01 -6.19 -9.72
N GLU A 110 26.92 -7.15 -9.79
CA GLU A 110 27.25 -7.80 -11.05
C GLU A 110 25.96 -8.40 -11.59
N ILE A 111 25.49 -7.85 -12.71
CA ILE A 111 24.41 -8.48 -13.49
C ILE A 111 25.07 -9.74 -14.06
N VAL A 112 24.88 -10.85 -13.39
CA VAL A 112 25.23 -12.17 -13.94
C VAL A 112 24.35 -12.34 -15.17
N GLN A 113 24.95 -12.17 -16.35
CA GLN A 113 24.36 -12.59 -17.62
C GLN A 113 24.05 -14.08 -17.47
N VAL A 114 22.75 -14.42 -17.47
CA VAL A 114 22.28 -15.80 -17.46
C VAL A 114 22.63 -16.40 -18.82
N PRO A 115 23.52 -17.39 -18.91
CA PRO A 115 23.66 -18.22 -20.10
C PRO A 115 22.41 -19.10 -20.20
N ASP A 116 21.95 -19.27 -21.43
CA ASP A 116 20.81 -20.10 -21.84
C ASP A 116 20.99 -21.56 -21.38
N GLU A 117 19.91 -22.10 -20.88
CA GLU A 117 19.55 -23.50 -20.64
C GLU A 117 20.63 -24.53 -20.26
N SER A 118 20.64 -24.96 -19.00
CA SER A 118 20.54 -26.37 -18.57
C SER A 118 20.46 -26.49 -17.04
N GLU A 119 19.47 -27.21 -16.60
CA GLU A 119 19.23 -27.90 -15.34
C GLU A 119 20.35 -27.83 -14.28
N HIS A 120 20.13 -26.97 -13.24
CA HIS A 120 20.34 -27.29 -11.81
C HIS A 120 19.88 -26.07 -10.98
N ALA A 121 18.81 -26.26 -10.23
CA ALA A 121 18.22 -25.24 -9.36
C ALA A 121 19.23 -24.81 -8.28
N LEU A 122 19.78 -23.60 -8.40
CA LEU A 122 20.39 -22.86 -7.30
C LEU A 122 19.30 -22.04 -6.57
N PRO A 123 19.34 -21.90 -5.25
CA PRO A 123 18.32 -21.16 -4.51
C PRO A 123 18.37 -19.69 -4.93
N ALA A 124 17.31 -19.23 -5.57
CA ALA A 124 17.11 -17.83 -5.91
C ALA A 124 17.29 -16.98 -4.65
N SER A 125 18.17 -15.97 -4.73
CA SER A 125 18.51 -15.09 -3.62
C SER A 125 17.26 -14.51 -2.98
N THR A 126 17.20 -14.53 -1.67
CA THR A 126 16.08 -14.06 -0.82
C THR A 126 15.64 -12.63 -1.18
N GLU A 127 16.55 -11.78 -1.67
CA GLU A 127 16.28 -10.41 -2.06
C GLU A 127 15.42 -10.25 -3.32
N LEU A 128 15.58 -11.11 -4.34
CA LEU A 128 14.73 -11.11 -5.55
C LEU A 128 13.30 -11.57 -5.25
N ARG A 129 13.13 -12.46 -4.26
CA ARG A 129 11.79 -12.87 -3.79
C ARG A 129 11.07 -11.72 -3.07
N HIS A 130 11.78 -10.85 -2.34
CA HIS A 130 11.17 -9.71 -1.65
C HIS A 130 10.75 -8.58 -2.61
N ALA A 131 11.43 -8.38 -3.73
CA ALA A 131 11.05 -7.40 -4.75
C ALA A 131 9.70 -7.71 -5.43
N SER A 132 9.27 -8.98 -5.43
CA SER A 132 7.98 -9.42 -5.99
C SER A 132 6.90 -9.68 -4.94
N ALA A 133 7.23 -9.53 -3.64
CA ALA A 133 6.30 -9.79 -2.54
C ALA A 133 5.15 -8.79 -2.52
N MET A 134 3.91 -9.29 -2.37
CA MET A 134 2.73 -8.43 -2.20
C MET A 134 2.71 -7.81 -0.81
N LYS A 135 2.48 -6.51 -0.75
CA LYS A 135 2.49 -5.73 0.48
C LYS A 135 1.10 -5.70 1.11
N LEU A 136 0.99 -6.23 2.33
CA LEU A 136 -0.25 -6.29 3.09
C LEU A 136 -0.23 -5.27 4.24
N ALA A 137 -1.30 -4.51 4.42
CA ALA A 137 -1.49 -3.67 5.60
C ALA A 137 -2.74 -4.11 6.36
N ILE A 138 -2.63 -4.31 7.67
CA ILE A 138 -3.77 -4.58 8.56
C ILE A 138 -4.15 -3.27 9.24
N VAL A 139 -5.31 -2.72 8.86
CA VAL A 139 -5.78 -1.41 9.29
C VAL A 139 -7.15 -1.49 9.96
N GLY A 140 -7.51 -0.47 10.72
CA GLY A 140 -8.76 -0.38 11.47
C GLY A 140 -8.56 0.42 12.76
N ARG A 141 -9.63 0.77 13.45
CA ARG A 141 -9.59 1.52 14.70
C ARG A 141 -8.82 0.79 15.82
N PRO A 142 -8.46 1.45 16.93
CA PRO A 142 -7.88 0.78 18.09
C PRO A 142 -8.76 -0.33 18.64
N ASN A 143 -8.18 -1.35 19.24
CA ASN A 143 -8.84 -2.44 19.96
C ASN A 143 -9.74 -3.39 19.14
N VAL A 144 -9.80 -3.30 17.81
CA VAL A 144 -10.52 -4.26 16.95
C VAL A 144 -9.83 -5.63 16.82
N GLY A 145 -8.61 -5.76 17.38
CA GLY A 145 -7.87 -7.02 17.38
C GLY A 145 -6.85 -7.17 16.25
N LYS A 146 -6.36 -6.08 15.65
CA LYS A 146 -5.31 -6.12 14.61
C LYS A 146 -4.07 -6.92 15.03
N SER A 147 -3.52 -6.59 16.21
CA SER A 147 -2.35 -7.30 16.76
C SER A 147 -2.64 -8.78 17.06
N SER A 148 -3.86 -9.08 17.47
CA SER A 148 -4.29 -10.47 17.71
C SER A 148 -4.34 -11.26 16.40
N ILE A 149 -4.87 -10.65 15.32
CA ILE A 149 -4.88 -11.27 13.98
C ILE A 149 -3.46 -11.52 13.50
N VAL A 150 -2.56 -10.53 13.59
CA VAL A 150 -1.15 -10.70 13.20
C VAL A 150 -0.50 -11.85 13.97
N ASN A 151 -0.66 -11.87 15.30
CA ASN A 151 -0.10 -12.93 16.15
C ASN A 151 -0.69 -14.31 15.84
N ALA A 152 -1.96 -14.37 15.50
CA ALA A 152 -2.63 -15.62 15.15
C ALA A 152 -2.17 -16.11 13.75
N LEU A 153 -2.05 -15.22 12.78
CA LEU A 153 -1.53 -15.55 11.45
C LEU A 153 -0.07 -16.01 11.48
N THR A 154 0.78 -15.33 12.25
CA THR A 154 2.22 -15.70 12.35
C THR A 154 2.46 -17.00 13.11
N LYS A 155 1.48 -17.51 13.86
CA LYS A 155 1.52 -18.81 14.54
C LYS A 155 0.86 -19.93 13.72
N SER A 156 0.22 -19.61 12.61
CA SER A 156 -0.41 -20.60 11.74
C SER A 156 0.66 -21.50 11.10
N GLU A 157 0.38 -22.79 11.01
CA GLU A 157 1.27 -23.77 10.34
C GLU A 157 1.47 -23.47 8.84
N ARG A 158 0.56 -22.70 8.24
CA ARG A 158 0.61 -22.30 6.82
C ARG A 158 1.42 -21.03 6.57
N VAL A 159 1.98 -20.41 7.62
CA VAL A 159 2.72 -19.15 7.51
C VAL A 159 4.15 -19.34 7.98
N VAL A 160 5.09 -19.22 7.07
CA VAL A 160 6.52 -19.23 7.39
C VAL A 160 6.99 -17.78 7.50
N VAL A 161 7.32 -17.35 8.72
CA VAL A 161 7.89 -16.01 8.96
C VAL A 161 9.38 -16.09 8.73
N SER A 162 9.89 -15.32 7.78
CA SER A 162 11.32 -15.25 7.52
C SER A 162 12.01 -14.35 8.55
N PRO A 163 13.01 -14.83 9.30
CA PRO A 163 13.79 -14.01 10.22
C PRO A 163 14.80 -13.16 9.46
N VAL A 164 14.37 -12.17 8.70
CA VAL A 164 15.29 -11.19 8.11
C VAL A 164 15.38 -10.02 9.08
N PRO A 165 16.53 -9.80 9.74
CA PRO A 165 16.78 -8.57 10.47
C PRO A 165 17.08 -7.49 9.42
N GLY A 166 16.16 -6.62 9.19
CA GLY A 166 16.34 -5.53 8.22
C GLY A 166 15.30 -4.49 8.41
N THR A 167 15.77 -3.47 9.02
CA THR A 167 15.78 -2.07 8.65
C THR A 167 14.59 -1.25 9.11
N THR A 168 14.97 -0.28 9.90
CA THR A 168 14.31 0.98 10.28
C THR A 168 13.25 0.92 11.37
N ARG A 169 13.55 1.61 12.43
CA ARG A 169 12.87 1.72 13.73
C ARG A 169 11.49 2.35 13.72
N ASP A 170 10.99 2.81 12.57
CA ASP A 170 9.69 3.46 12.45
C ASP A 170 8.61 2.63 11.77
N SER A 171 8.97 1.58 10.99
CA SER A 171 8.01 0.61 10.46
C SER A 171 8.69 -0.75 10.28
N VAL A 172 8.46 -1.67 11.21
CA VAL A 172 8.98 -3.03 11.04
C VAL A 172 8.03 -3.77 10.09
N ASP A 173 8.44 -3.85 8.84
CA ASP A 173 7.78 -4.69 7.86
C ASP A 173 8.25 -6.14 8.08
N VAL A 174 7.33 -7.10 8.13
CA VAL A 174 7.62 -8.51 8.38
C VAL A 174 7.38 -9.32 7.13
N PRO A 175 8.43 -9.89 6.51
CA PRO A 175 8.27 -10.82 5.41
C PRO A 175 7.73 -12.16 5.92
N PHE A 176 6.78 -12.72 5.17
CA PHE A 176 6.24 -14.05 5.43
C PHE A 176 5.82 -14.72 4.13
N GLU A 177 5.73 -16.03 4.14
CA GLU A 177 5.26 -16.82 3.01
C GLU A 177 4.00 -17.58 3.42
N ILE A 178 3.03 -17.63 2.52
CA ILE A 178 1.86 -18.48 2.67
C ILE A 178 2.10 -19.72 1.85
N GLU A 179 2.12 -20.88 2.52
CA GLU A 179 2.20 -22.19 1.87
C GLU A 179 0.80 -22.72 1.57
N THR A 180 0.58 -23.15 0.34
CA THR A 180 -0.62 -23.86 -0.04
C THR A 180 -0.32 -24.77 -1.22
N ASP A 181 -0.72 -26.03 -1.11
CA ASP A 181 -0.53 -27.07 -2.14
C ASP A 181 0.94 -27.16 -2.63
N GLY A 182 1.90 -26.96 -1.71
CA GLY A 182 3.34 -26.97 -2.01
C GLY A 182 3.88 -25.72 -2.70
N ALA A 183 3.04 -24.70 -2.94
CA ALA A 183 3.49 -23.42 -3.49
C ALA A 183 3.67 -22.38 -2.38
N HIS A 184 4.87 -21.77 -2.34
CA HIS A 184 5.20 -20.68 -1.42
C HIS A 184 4.99 -19.34 -2.11
N GLN A 185 4.11 -18.51 -1.57
CA GLN A 185 3.85 -17.15 -2.08
C GLN A 185 4.36 -16.12 -1.07
N PRO A 186 5.32 -15.24 -1.46
CA PRO A 186 5.90 -14.25 -0.57
C PRO A 186 4.99 -13.04 -0.40
N TYR A 187 4.91 -12.56 0.84
CA TYR A 187 4.17 -11.38 1.28
C TYR A 187 5.04 -10.53 2.21
N LEU A 188 4.72 -9.24 2.29
CA LEU A 188 5.32 -8.30 3.22
C LEU A 188 4.25 -7.63 4.04
N LEU A 189 4.18 -7.92 5.34
CA LEU A 189 3.25 -7.27 6.25
C LEU A 189 3.84 -5.93 6.71
N ILE A 190 3.14 -4.84 6.37
CA ILE A 190 3.60 -3.46 6.60
C ILE A 190 3.19 -2.98 7.99
N ASP A 191 4.09 -2.23 8.65
CA ASP A 191 3.87 -1.51 9.92
C ASP A 191 3.45 -2.40 11.10
N THR A 192 4.20 -3.47 11.35
CA THR A 192 3.97 -4.33 12.51
C THR A 192 4.47 -3.71 13.83
N ALA A 193 5.28 -2.65 13.80
CA ALA A 193 5.82 -2.01 15.01
C ALA A 193 4.74 -1.36 15.87
N GLY A 194 3.73 -0.74 15.24
CA GLY A 194 2.56 -0.21 15.94
C GLY A 194 1.74 -1.27 16.64
N MET A 195 1.80 -2.52 16.17
CA MET A 195 1.03 -3.63 16.69
C MET A 195 1.68 -4.32 17.90
N ARG A 196 3.02 -4.24 18.05
CA ARG A 196 3.75 -4.87 19.17
C ARG A 196 3.82 -4.01 20.44
N LYS A 197 3.59 -2.69 20.36
CA LYS A 197 3.79 -1.74 21.48
C LYS A 197 2.54 -1.37 22.28
N THR A 198 1.38 -1.95 22.05
CA THR A 198 0.11 -1.60 22.69
C THR A 198 -0.02 -2.07 24.16
N ARG A 199 1.01 -1.89 24.98
CA ARG A 199 0.89 -2.22 26.44
C ARG A 199 0.94 -1.03 27.37
N ARG A 200 0.94 0.21 26.97
CA ARG A 200 0.75 1.43 27.82
C ARG A 200 0.84 2.66 26.93
N VAL A 201 -0.23 3.41 26.74
CA VAL A 201 -0.25 4.89 26.76
C VAL A 201 -1.66 5.40 26.41
N ASP A 202 -2.16 6.31 27.21
CA ASP A 202 -3.45 6.98 27.14
C ASP A 202 -3.49 8.16 26.14
N ASP A 203 -4.70 8.51 25.68
CA ASP A 203 -5.25 9.75 25.11
C ASP A 203 -4.59 10.49 23.92
N SER A 204 -3.34 10.32 23.57
CA SER A 204 -2.79 10.86 22.31
C SER A 204 -2.90 9.86 21.13
N ILE A 205 -3.55 8.73 21.36
CA ILE A 205 -3.50 7.52 20.52
C ILE A 205 -4.35 7.65 19.26
N GLU A 206 -5.43 8.43 19.27
CA GLU A 206 -6.36 8.49 18.13
C GLU A 206 -5.77 9.18 16.89
N PHE A 207 -5.12 10.31 17.04
CA PHE A 207 -4.53 11.04 15.91
C PHE A 207 -3.36 10.29 15.27
N PHE A 208 -2.49 9.71 16.08
CA PHE A 208 -1.37 8.88 15.60
C PHE A 208 -1.84 7.58 14.94
N SER A 209 -2.99 7.03 15.37
CA SER A 209 -3.56 5.81 14.80
C SER A 209 -4.10 6.02 13.38
N VAL A 210 -4.77 7.15 13.12
CA VAL A 210 -5.31 7.48 11.78
C VAL A 210 -4.19 7.77 10.80
N LYS A 211 -3.21 8.58 11.17
CA LYS A 211 -2.07 8.90 10.32
C LYS A 211 -1.24 7.65 9.97
N ARG A 212 -0.98 6.77 10.92
CA ARG A 212 -0.31 5.49 10.66
C ARG A 212 -1.11 4.59 9.71
N ALA A 213 -2.43 4.53 9.87
CA ALA A 213 -3.27 3.79 8.94
C ALA A 213 -3.18 4.37 7.52
N GLU A 214 -3.13 5.70 7.37
CA GLU A 214 -2.92 6.37 6.08
C GLU A 214 -1.56 6.01 5.47
N ASP A 215 -0.48 6.07 6.24
CA ASP A 215 0.88 5.73 5.80
C ASP A 215 0.97 4.24 5.38
N SER A 216 0.36 3.35 6.16
CA SER A 216 0.31 1.92 5.84
C SER A 216 -0.52 1.64 4.59
N ILE A 217 -1.67 2.30 4.43
CA ILE A 217 -2.52 2.21 3.23
C ILE A 217 -1.75 2.73 2.01
N ALA A 218 -1.03 3.85 2.12
CA ALA A 218 -0.27 4.38 1.00
C ALA A 218 0.77 3.38 0.46
N ARG A 219 1.42 2.62 1.35
CA ARG A 219 2.51 1.69 1.05
C ARG A 219 2.06 0.28 0.64
N CYS A 220 0.86 -0.16 1.01
CA CYS A 220 0.38 -1.51 0.73
C CYS A 220 -0.16 -1.69 -0.69
N ASP A 221 -0.30 -2.94 -1.12
CA ASP A 221 -1.04 -3.36 -2.30
C ASP A 221 -2.45 -3.82 -1.92
N ILE A 222 -2.58 -4.53 -0.78
CA ILE A 222 -3.83 -5.04 -0.23
C ILE A 222 -3.98 -4.53 1.20
N ALA A 223 -5.10 -3.88 1.49
CA ALA A 223 -5.49 -3.46 2.83
C ALA A 223 -6.48 -4.47 3.43
N ILE A 224 -6.19 -4.96 4.63
CA ILE A 224 -7.10 -5.78 5.42
C ILE A 224 -7.74 -4.85 6.45
N LEU A 225 -9.00 -4.46 6.19
CA LEU A 225 -9.78 -3.61 7.08
C LEU A 225 -10.42 -4.45 8.17
N VAL A 226 -9.96 -4.28 9.41
CA VAL A 226 -10.47 -5.04 10.56
C VAL A 226 -11.54 -4.23 11.29
N LEU A 227 -12.72 -4.83 11.40
CA LEU A 227 -13.88 -4.35 12.12
C LEU A 227 -14.12 -5.20 13.37
N ASP A 228 -14.77 -4.65 14.35
CA ASP A 228 -15.17 -5.35 15.57
C ASP A 228 -16.63 -5.79 15.47
N ALA A 229 -16.89 -7.10 15.60
CA ALA A 229 -18.23 -7.66 15.48
C ALA A 229 -19.19 -7.16 16.57
N GLU A 230 -18.69 -6.92 17.79
CA GLU A 230 -19.51 -6.49 18.93
C GLU A 230 -19.94 -5.04 18.81
N SER A 231 -19.01 -4.14 18.50
CA SER A 231 -19.27 -2.70 18.41
C SER A 231 -19.78 -2.23 17.04
N GLY A 232 -19.77 -3.12 16.05
CA GLY A 232 -20.23 -2.83 14.70
C GLY A 232 -19.35 -1.81 13.94
N ILE A 233 -19.94 -1.21 12.89
CA ILE A 233 -19.25 -0.25 12.03
C ILE A 233 -19.44 1.17 12.58
N THR A 234 -18.34 1.84 12.85
CA THR A 234 -18.31 3.22 13.36
C THR A 234 -17.89 4.22 12.27
N GLU A 235 -18.07 5.52 12.54
CA GLU A 235 -17.62 6.58 11.63
C GLU A 235 -16.08 6.56 11.42
N GLN A 236 -15.32 6.10 12.42
CA GLN A 236 -13.88 5.95 12.30
C GLN A 236 -13.51 4.82 11.33
N ASP A 237 -14.26 3.72 11.34
CA ASP A 237 -14.06 2.62 10.38
C ASP A 237 -14.36 3.09 8.95
N LYS A 238 -15.42 3.87 8.76
CA LYS A 238 -15.76 4.47 7.46
C LYS A 238 -14.66 5.40 6.95
N LYS A 239 -14.06 6.23 7.82
CA LYS A 239 -12.92 7.09 7.44
C LYS A 239 -11.71 6.29 6.98
N VAL A 240 -11.39 5.18 7.65
CA VAL A 240 -10.29 4.29 7.22
C VAL A 240 -10.63 3.63 5.88
N ALA A 241 -11.87 3.16 5.71
CA ALA A 241 -12.37 2.58 4.48
C ALA A 241 -12.31 3.58 3.30
N ASP A 242 -12.67 4.82 3.52
CA ASP A 242 -12.56 5.93 2.55
C ASP A 242 -11.10 6.14 2.08
N LYS A 243 -10.12 6.04 2.99
CA LYS A 243 -8.70 6.14 2.63
C LYS A 243 -8.24 4.98 1.76
N ILE A 244 -8.75 3.77 1.99
CA ILE A 244 -8.47 2.60 1.15
C ILE A 244 -8.98 2.83 -0.27
N VAL A 245 -10.23 3.29 -0.41
CA VAL A 245 -10.84 3.60 -1.71
C VAL A 245 -10.12 4.75 -2.40
N GLY A 246 -9.84 5.84 -1.69
CA GLY A 246 -9.10 6.99 -2.22
C GLY A 246 -7.69 6.62 -2.69
N GLY A 247 -7.01 5.71 -1.97
CA GLY A 247 -5.72 5.12 -2.34
C GLY A 247 -5.80 4.08 -3.46
N ARG A 248 -6.99 3.72 -3.91
CA ARG A 248 -7.23 2.67 -4.92
C ARG A 248 -6.55 1.36 -4.58
N LYS A 249 -6.66 0.95 -3.31
CA LYS A 249 -6.04 -0.28 -2.82
C LYS A 249 -7.01 -1.45 -2.91
N ALA A 250 -6.47 -2.63 -3.14
CA ALA A 250 -7.26 -3.84 -2.93
C ALA A 250 -7.64 -3.95 -1.46
N CYS A 251 -8.81 -4.50 -1.18
CA CYS A 251 -9.35 -4.54 0.18
C CYS A 251 -9.99 -5.90 0.49
N ILE A 252 -9.76 -6.35 1.72
CA ILE A 252 -10.48 -7.46 2.37
C ILE A 252 -11.04 -6.90 3.66
N VAL A 253 -12.35 -7.04 3.88
CA VAL A 253 -13.00 -6.64 5.13
C VAL A 253 -13.04 -7.84 6.07
N VAL A 254 -12.51 -7.67 7.28
CA VAL A 254 -12.46 -8.70 8.32
C VAL A 254 -13.30 -8.25 9.51
N VAL A 255 -14.35 -8.97 9.80
CA VAL A 255 -15.16 -8.79 11.01
C VAL A 255 -14.62 -9.74 12.08
N ASN A 256 -13.82 -9.18 12.99
CA ASN A 256 -13.13 -9.92 14.03
C ASN A 256 -13.93 -9.97 15.34
N LYS A 257 -13.50 -10.81 16.28
CA LYS A 257 -14.17 -11.11 17.56
C LYS A 257 -15.55 -11.77 17.37
N TRP A 258 -15.67 -12.57 16.32
CA TRP A 258 -16.92 -13.26 16.01
C TRP A 258 -17.36 -14.23 17.12
N ASP A 259 -16.42 -14.74 17.91
CA ASP A 259 -16.67 -15.57 19.10
C ASP A 259 -17.59 -14.91 20.11
N LEU A 260 -17.55 -13.57 20.25
CA LEU A 260 -18.41 -12.82 21.17
C LEU A 260 -19.85 -12.70 20.67
N VAL A 261 -20.09 -12.80 19.38
CA VAL A 261 -21.39 -12.60 18.74
C VAL A 261 -22.05 -13.94 18.34
N ASP A 262 -21.26 -14.97 18.09
CA ASP A 262 -21.74 -16.26 17.59
C ASP A 262 -22.79 -16.91 18.51
N GLU A 263 -22.63 -16.81 19.83
CA GLU A 263 -23.59 -17.34 20.79
C GLU A 263 -24.92 -16.58 20.77
N VAL A 264 -24.86 -15.25 20.64
CA VAL A 264 -26.04 -14.38 20.51
C VAL A 264 -26.79 -14.70 19.23
N VAL A 265 -26.07 -14.87 18.12
CA VAL A 265 -26.62 -15.24 16.81
C VAL A 265 -27.26 -16.63 16.85
N ARG A 266 -26.58 -17.61 17.46
CA ARG A 266 -27.14 -18.97 17.62
C ARG A 266 -28.41 -18.97 18.45
N THR A 267 -28.45 -18.20 19.54
CA THR A 267 -29.62 -18.08 20.39
C THR A 267 -30.77 -17.38 19.66
N ALA A 268 -30.49 -16.28 18.97
CA ALA A 268 -31.48 -15.56 18.15
C ALA A 268 -32.07 -16.47 17.04
N ARG A 269 -31.23 -17.24 16.36
CA ARG A 269 -31.67 -18.23 15.36
C ARG A 269 -32.58 -19.32 15.93
N GLN A 270 -32.28 -19.85 17.13
CA GLN A 270 -33.14 -20.82 17.79
C GLN A 270 -34.50 -20.23 18.14
N VAL A 271 -34.53 -18.99 18.63
CA VAL A 271 -35.77 -18.28 18.93
C VAL A 271 -36.61 -18.05 17.66
N GLU A 272 -35.98 -17.63 16.56
CA GLU A 272 -36.65 -17.39 15.29
C GLU A 272 -37.22 -18.68 14.69
N ILE A 273 -36.49 -19.80 14.73
CA ILE A 273 -36.99 -21.12 14.32
C ILE A 273 -38.21 -21.53 15.14
N LYS A 274 -38.17 -21.32 16.46
CA LYS A 274 -39.30 -21.62 17.35
C LYS A 274 -40.52 -20.75 17.02
N ARG A 275 -40.33 -19.47 16.69
CA ARG A 275 -41.40 -18.52 16.27
C ARG A 275 -42.01 -18.92 14.93
N ARG A 276 -41.18 -19.22 13.92
CA ARG A 276 -41.66 -19.72 12.62
C ARG A 276 -42.51 -20.97 12.75
N ASN A 277 -42.09 -21.90 13.61
CA ASN A 277 -42.85 -23.10 13.88
C ASN A 277 -44.18 -22.85 14.61
N ARG A 278 -44.30 -21.72 15.36
CA ARG A 278 -45.55 -21.31 16.04
C ARG A 278 -46.42 -20.35 15.23
N LYS A 279 -46.00 -19.95 13.98
CA LYS A 279 -46.67 -18.93 13.15
C LYS A 279 -46.87 -17.58 13.84
N GLU A 280 -46.01 -17.22 14.78
CA GLU A 280 -46.01 -15.91 15.45
C GLU A 280 -45.36 -14.83 14.55
N LYS A 281 -45.96 -13.64 14.51
CA LYS A 281 -45.36 -12.50 13.76
C LYS A 281 -44.10 -11.98 14.48
N SER A 282 -43.02 -11.74 13.70
CA SER A 282 -41.80 -11.16 14.23
C SER A 282 -42.01 -9.73 14.73
N PRO A 283 -41.45 -9.35 15.89
CA PRO A 283 -41.48 -7.95 16.33
C PRO A 283 -40.50 -7.13 15.47
N GLY A 284 -41.02 -6.11 14.86
CA GLY A 284 -40.55 -4.99 14.05
C GLY A 284 -39.07 -4.78 13.67
N ARG A 285 -38.09 -5.54 14.12
CA ARG A 285 -36.69 -5.53 13.66
C ARG A 285 -36.22 -6.96 13.57
N GLU A 286 -36.04 -7.46 12.35
CA GLU A 286 -35.47 -8.77 12.13
C GLU A 286 -34.05 -8.78 12.67
N LEU A 287 -33.78 -9.71 13.63
CA LEU A 287 -32.43 -9.95 14.12
C LEU A 287 -31.66 -10.74 13.06
N MET A 288 -30.49 -10.24 12.66
CA MET A 288 -29.60 -10.96 11.76
C MET A 288 -29.19 -12.29 12.39
N THR A 289 -29.42 -13.40 11.69
CA THR A 289 -29.24 -14.75 12.23
C THR A 289 -28.24 -15.58 11.42
N THR A 290 -27.77 -15.07 10.27
CA THR A 290 -26.83 -15.75 9.39
C THR A 290 -25.61 -14.89 9.07
N LEU A 291 -24.48 -15.55 8.76
CA LEU A 291 -23.29 -14.86 8.27
C LEU A 291 -23.56 -14.06 6.99
N SER A 292 -24.47 -14.56 6.14
CA SER A 292 -24.86 -13.87 4.91
C SER A 292 -25.54 -12.53 5.20
N GLU A 293 -26.53 -12.52 6.09
CA GLU A 293 -27.25 -11.31 6.52
C GLU A 293 -26.30 -10.29 7.15
N PHE A 294 -25.33 -10.73 7.97
CA PHE A 294 -24.30 -9.86 8.50
C PHE A 294 -23.36 -9.33 7.40
N GLY A 295 -23.04 -10.16 6.41
CA GLY A 295 -22.24 -9.77 5.26
C GLY A 295 -22.94 -8.69 4.43
N GLU A 296 -24.22 -8.86 4.15
CA GLU A 296 -25.06 -7.89 3.44
C GLU A 296 -25.14 -6.57 4.23
N TRP A 297 -25.36 -6.65 5.55
CA TRP A 297 -25.35 -5.48 6.42
C TRP A 297 -24.02 -4.70 6.39
N VAL A 298 -22.88 -5.40 6.37
CA VAL A 298 -21.55 -4.77 6.24
C VAL A 298 -21.43 -4.07 4.89
N GLN A 299 -21.87 -4.73 3.80
CA GLN A 299 -21.82 -4.16 2.46
C GLN A 299 -22.74 -2.94 2.30
N GLU A 300 -23.91 -2.93 2.92
CA GLU A 300 -24.81 -1.77 2.96
C GLU A 300 -24.18 -0.56 3.66
N HIS A 301 -23.47 -0.79 4.76
CA HIS A 301 -22.82 0.26 5.54
C HIS A 301 -21.50 0.75 4.94
N LEU A 302 -20.83 -0.11 4.16
CA LEU A 302 -19.60 0.18 3.42
C LEU A 302 -19.83 0.05 1.90
N PHE A 303 -20.95 0.59 1.40
CA PHE A 303 -21.39 0.48 0.01
C PHE A 303 -20.35 0.94 -1.03
N PHE A 304 -19.39 1.77 -0.62
CA PHE A 304 -18.29 2.24 -1.45
C PHE A 304 -17.12 1.24 -1.52
N LEU A 305 -17.13 0.18 -0.69
CA LEU A 305 -16.24 -0.98 -0.73
C LEU A 305 -16.95 -2.25 -1.25
N ASP A 306 -17.91 -2.07 -2.15
CA ASP A 306 -18.74 -3.15 -2.73
C ASP A 306 -17.95 -4.28 -3.42
N TYR A 307 -16.68 -4.02 -3.71
CA TYR A 307 -15.76 -5.00 -4.30
C TYR A 307 -15.02 -5.86 -3.27
N ALA A 308 -15.04 -5.50 -1.99
CA ALA A 308 -14.25 -6.18 -0.97
C ALA A 308 -14.97 -7.40 -0.40
N PRO A 309 -14.36 -8.59 -0.39
CA PRO A 309 -14.91 -9.74 0.32
C PRO A 309 -14.97 -9.48 1.82
N VAL A 310 -16.02 -9.99 2.48
CA VAL A 310 -16.23 -9.89 3.92
C VAL A 310 -15.96 -11.25 4.57
N ILE A 311 -15.06 -11.30 5.53
CA ILE A 311 -14.68 -12.51 6.25
C ILE A 311 -14.90 -12.32 7.73
N PHE A 312 -15.61 -13.24 8.36
CA PHE A 312 -15.83 -13.29 9.79
C PHE A 312 -14.77 -14.14 10.45
N THR A 313 -14.05 -13.59 11.44
CA THR A 313 -12.95 -14.26 12.11
C THR A 313 -13.02 -14.13 13.63
N SER A 314 -12.35 -15.02 14.32
CA SER A 314 -11.95 -14.80 15.70
C SER A 314 -10.47 -15.09 15.85
N ALA A 315 -9.69 -14.03 16.08
CA ALA A 315 -8.26 -14.18 16.35
C ALA A 315 -7.98 -14.90 17.69
N HIS A 316 -8.97 -14.95 18.58
CA HIS A 316 -8.86 -15.64 19.87
C HIS A 316 -9.02 -17.16 19.72
N SER A 317 -10.04 -17.60 18.98
CA SER A 317 -10.33 -19.03 18.80
C SER A 317 -9.69 -19.65 17.56
N GLY A 318 -9.07 -18.84 16.68
CA GLY A 318 -8.54 -19.29 15.39
C GLY A 318 -9.59 -19.44 14.30
N PHE A 319 -10.86 -19.11 14.57
CA PHE A 319 -11.96 -19.29 13.63
C PHE A 319 -11.73 -18.52 12.32
N ASN A 320 -11.83 -19.21 11.20
CA ASN A 320 -11.72 -18.69 9.83
C ASN A 320 -10.41 -17.93 9.48
N LEU A 321 -9.33 -18.10 10.22
CA LEU A 321 -8.03 -17.51 9.85
C LEU A 321 -7.49 -18.10 8.55
N ASP A 322 -7.70 -19.39 8.30
CA ASP A 322 -7.34 -20.03 7.04
C ASP A 322 -8.08 -19.42 5.85
N ARG A 323 -9.37 -19.13 6.02
CA ARG A 323 -10.15 -18.41 4.98
C ARG A 323 -9.64 -16.99 4.71
N LEU A 324 -9.12 -16.33 5.74
CA LEU A 324 -8.47 -15.02 5.54
C LEU A 324 -7.20 -15.16 4.68
N LEU A 325 -6.37 -16.18 4.93
CA LEU A 325 -5.19 -16.47 4.10
C LEU A 325 -5.58 -16.84 2.66
N GLU A 326 -6.61 -17.63 2.48
CA GLU A 326 -7.16 -17.97 1.16
C GLU A 326 -7.66 -16.73 0.42
N ALA A 327 -8.35 -15.81 1.10
CA ALA A 327 -8.82 -14.57 0.51
C ALA A 327 -7.65 -13.64 0.12
N VAL A 328 -6.59 -13.56 0.93
CA VAL A 328 -5.37 -12.81 0.58
C VAL A 328 -4.76 -13.35 -0.71
N ARG A 329 -4.65 -14.69 -0.85
CA ARG A 329 -4.15 -15.32 -2.08
C ARG A 329 -5.05 -15.04 -3.27
N TYR A 330 -6.36 -15.20 -3.08
CA TYR A 330 -7.35 -14.98 -4.13
C TYR A 330 -7.28 -13.53 -4.65
N VAL A 331 -7.31 -12.55 -3.76
CA VAL A 331 -7.20 -11.12 -4.12
C VAL A 331 -5.85 -10.82 -4.78
N THR A 332 -4.77 -11.46 -4.33
CA THR A 332 -3.45 -11.34 -4.96
C THR A 332 -3.47 -11.86 -6.41
N ALA A 333 -4.12 -13.00 -6.65
CA ALA A 333 -4.28 -13.55 -8.00
C ALA A 333 -5.12 -12.62 -8.88
N GLN A 334 -6.20 -12.05 -8.33
CA GLN A 334 -7.04 -11.07 -9.03
C GLN A 334 -6.26 -9.79 -9.39
N LEU A 335 -5.38 -9.30 -8.51
CA LEU A 335 -4.53 -8.13 -8.79
C LEU A 335 -3.53 -8.39 -9.92
N ARG A 336 -3.00 -9.61 -10.02
CA ARG A 336 -2.02 -10.00 -11.05
C ARG A 336 -2.64 -10.45 -12.37
N GLN A 337 -3.98 -10.48 -12.44
CA GLN A 337 -4.68 -10.96 -13.61
C GLN A 337 -4.49 -10.04 -14.82
N LYS A 338 -4.06 -10.62 -15.92
CA LYS A 338 -4.01 -9.99 -17.24
C LYS A 338 -5.15 -10.47 -18.11
N ILE A 339 -5.94 -9.55 -18.63
CA ILE A 339 -7.01 -9.88 -19.58
C ILE A 339 -6.49 -9.68 -21.00
N PRO A 340 -6.60 -10.69 -21.87
CA PRO A 340 -6.29 -10.53 -23.28
C PRO A 340 -7.15 -9.42 -23.91
N THR A 341 -6.52 -8.52 -24.65
CA THR A 341 -7.18 -7.33 -25.21
C THR A 341 -8.40 -7.66 -26.06
N ALA A 342 -8.37 -8.77 -26.80
CA ALA A 342 -9.50 -9.22 -27.61
C ALA A 342 -10.74 -9.57 -26.77
N ILE A 343 -10.55 -10.31 -25.66
CA ILE A 343 -11.62 -10.69 -24.74
C ILE A 343 -12.17 -9.46 -24.00
N LEU A 344 -11.28 -8.59 -23.54
CA LEU A 344 -11.65 -7.32 -22.90
C LEU A 344 -12.55 -6.47 -23.81
N ASN A 345 -12.15 -6.31 -25.09
CA ASN A 345 -12.92 -5.50 -26.03
C ASN A 345 -14.28 -6.11 -26.36
N ARG A 346 -14.36 -7.43 -26.53
CA ARG A 346 -15.63 -8.13 -26.75
C ARG A 346 -16.58 -7.91 -25.57
N THR A 347 -16.10 -8.13 -24.34
CA THR A 347 -16.90 -7.93 -23.12
C THR A 347 -17.40 -6.49 -22.99
N LEU A 348 -16.55 -5.50 -23.26
CA LEU A 348 -16.95 -4.08 -23.21
C LEU A 348 -17.94 -3.73 -24.32
N GLN A 349 -17.77 -4.29 -25.51
CA GLN A 349 -18.71 -4.09 -26.61
C GLN A 349 -20.09 -4.65 -26.27
N ASP A 350 -20.15 -5.89 -25.77
CA ASP A 350 -21.39 -6.52 -25.30
C ASP A 350 -22.06 -5.69 -24.19
N ALA A 351 -21.26 -5.14 -23.25
CA ALA A 351 -21.77 -4.25 -22.20
C ALA A 351 -22.35 -2.95 -22.75
N VAL A 352 -21.67 -2.32 -23.72
CA VAL A 352 -22.15 -1.10 -24.38
C VAL A 352 -23.42 -1.36 -25.21
N GLU A 353 -23.53 -2.49 -25.84
CA GLU A 353 -24.75 -2.89 -26.59
C GLU A 353 -25.95 -3.11 -25.66
N ARG A 354 -25.74 -3.77 -24.50
CA ARG A 354 -26.82 -3.97 -23.49
C ARG A 354 -27.31 -2.67 -22.90
N ARG A 355 -26.41 -1.76 -22.58
CA ARG A 355 -26.75 -0.46 -22.01
C ARG A 355 -25.93 0.64 -22.66
N GLN A 356 -26.55 1.32 -23.59
CA GLN A 356 -25.91 2.41 -24.32
C GLN A 356 -25.74 3.63 -23.41
N PRO A 357 -24.61 4.36 -23.52
CA PRO A 357 -24.38 5.57 -22.73
C PRO A 357 -25.41 6.65 -23.08
N VAL A 358 -25.83 7.40 -22.06
CA VAL A 358 -26.79 8.48 -22.20
C VAL A 358 -26.20 9.60 -23.07
N THR A 359 -27.01 10.16 -23.96
CA THR A 359 -26.63 11.32 -24.77
C THR A 359 -26.58 12.56 -23.89
N SER A 360 -25.45 13.29 -23.91
CA SER A 360 -25.29 14.54 -23.19
C SER A 360 -24.98 15.65 -24.19
N HIS A 361 -25.72 16.79 -24.11
CA HIS A 361 -25.58 17.96 -25.00
C HIS A 361 -25.58 17.59 -26.50
N GLY A 362 -26.47 16.71 -26.92
CA GLY A 362 -26.58 16.26 -28.33
C GLY A 362 -25.44 15.34 -28.80
N HIS A 363 -24.52 14.98 -27.91
CA HIS A 363 -23.41 14.09 -28.25
C HIS A 363 -23.52 12.78 -27.48
N ARG A 364 -23.24 11.69 -28.20
CA ARG A 364 -23.21 10.33 -27.63
C ARG A 364 -21.77 9.88 -27.44
N LEU A 365 -21.50 9.24 -26.31
CA LEU A 365 -20.23 8.57 -26.06
C LEU A 365 -20.07 7.37 -27.01
N LYS A 366 -18.94 7.32 -27.73
CA LYS A 366 -18.57 6.17 -28.57
C LYS A 366 -17.30 5.53 -28.02
N PHE A 367 -17.31 4.22 -27.87
CA PHE A 367 -16.14 3.43 -27.53
C PHE A 367 -15.49 2.92 -28.81
N TYR A 368 -14.18 2.93 -28.85
CA TYR A 368 -13.39 2.40 -29.96
C TYR A 368 -12.72 1.09 -29.56
N TYR A 369 -11.92 1.10 -28.52
CA TYR A 369 -11.29 -0.07 -27.95
C TYR A 369 -10.76 0.22 -26.52
N ALA A 370 -10.36 -0.84 -25.81
CA ALA A 370 -9.78 -0.76 -24.48
C ALA A 370 -8.54 -1.66 -24.37
N THR A 371 -7.65 -1.31 -23.46
CA THR A 371 -6.48 -2.11 -23.11
C THR A 371 -6.20 -2.02 -21.62
N GLN A 372 -5.71 -3.11 -21.02
CA GLN A 372 -5.21 -3.10 -19.66
C GLN A 372 -3.79 -2.57 -19.67
N VAL A 373 -3.54 -1.48 -18.91
CA VAL A 373 -2.24 -0.79 -18.86
C VAL A 373 -1.49 -1.02 -17.55
N LYS A 374 -2.20 -1.48 -16.51
CA LYS A 374 -1.62 -1.77 -15.20
C LYS A 374 -2.38 -2.91 -14.52
N GLU A 375 -1.67 -3.72 -13.74
CA GLU A 375 -2.22 -4.86 -13.00
C GLU A 375 -2.65 -4.46 -11.59
N ALA A 376 -1.82 -3.76 -10.85
CA ALA A 376 -2.07 -3.40 -9.44
C ALA A 376 -2.05 -1.88 -9.21
N PRO A 377 -3.21 -1.21 -9.07
CA PRO A 377 -4.57 -1.71 -9.28
C PRO A 377 -4.88 -1.95 -10.77
N PRO A 378 -5.80 -2.89 -11.09
CA PRO A 378 -6.23 -3.15 -12.46
C PRO A 378 -6.72 -1.87 -13.15
N THR A 379 -5.97 -1.40 -14.15
CA THR A 379 -6.22 -0.13 -14.83
C THR A 379 -6.45 -0.36 -16.30
N PHE A 380 -7.60 0.08 -16.78
CA PHE A 380 -8.03 -0.06 -18.17
C PHE A 380 -8.11 1.30 -18.85
N LEU A 381 -7.40 1.44 -19.94
CA LEU A 381 -7.48 2.62 -20.80
C LEU A 381 -8.59 2.40 -21.83
N LEU A 382 -9.60 3.27 -21.84
CA LEU A 382 -10.76 3.19 -22.71
C LEU A 382 -10.67 4.30 -23.76
N PHE A 383 -10.46 3.95 -25.02
CA PHE A 383 -10.41 4.93 -26.11
C PHE A 383 -11.83 5.30 -26.55
N VAL A 384 -12.16 6.57 -26.38
CA VAL A 384 -13.49 7.14 -26.61
C VAL A 384 -13.42 8.35 -27.56
N ASN A 385 -14.57 8.77 -28.06
CA ASN A 385 -14.64 10.00 -28.87
C ASN A 385 -14.44 11.29 -28.06
N ARG A 386 -14.95 11.32 -26.80
CA ARG A 386 -14.84 12.47 -25.89
C ARG A 386 -14.80 11.98 -24.44
N GLU A 387 -13.81 12.41 -23.67
CA GLU A 387 -13.61 12.00 -22.28
C GLU A 387 -14.70 12.54 -21.34
N ASN A 388 -15.14 13.77 -21.56
CA ASN A 388 -16.15 14.45 -20.75
C ASN A 388 -17.55 13.82 -20.79
N LEU A 389 -17.80 12.94 -21.77
CA LEU A 389 -19.06 12.19 -21.85
C LEU A 389 -19.06 10.91 -21.01
N PHE A 390 -17.92 10.54 -20.43
CA PHE A 390 -17.78 9.35 -19.61
C PHE A 390 -18.22 9.61 -18.17
N SER A 391 -19.51 9.50 -17.90
CA SER A 391 -20.10 9.79 -16.59
C SER A 391 -19.65 8.79 -15.51
N ALA A 392 -19.67 9.22 -14.24
CA ALA A 392 -19.36 8.35 -13.10
C ALA A 392 -20.32 7.15 -13.01
N GLN A 393 -21.60 7.35 -13.33
CA GLN A 393 -22.61 6.29 -13.31
C GLN A 393 -22.32 5.23 -14.40
N TYR A 394 -21.90 5.66 -15.58
CA TYR A 394 -21.56 4.74 -16.68
C TYR A 394 -20.24 4.01 -16.40
N ARG A 395 -19.30 4.70 -15.74
CA ARG A 395 -18.06 4.08 -15.24
C ARG A 395 -18.35 2.94 -14.26
N LYS A 396 -19.26 3.19 -13.28
CA LYS A 396 -19.68 2.14 -12.33
C LYS A 396 -20.28 0.96 -13.07
N TYR A 397 -21.22 1.21 -13.98
CA TYR A 397 -21.84 0.15 -14.78
C TYR A 397 -20.81 -0.72 -15.52
N LEU A 398 -19.84 -0.11 -16.22
CA LEU A 398 -18.80 -0.87 -16.92
C LEU A 398 -17.87 -1.64 -15.96
N SER A 399 -17.56 -1.03 -14.79
CA SER A 399 -16.79 -1.74 -13.75
C SER A 399 -17.54 -2.98 -13.26
N ASP A 400 -18.84 -2.88 -13.05
CA ASP A 400 -19.68 -4.01 -12.62
C ASP A 400 -19.73 -5.11 -13.71
N GLN A 401 -19.82 -4.74 -14.99
CA GLN A 401 -19.78 -5.70 -16.09
C GLN A 401 -18.43 -6.41 -16.20
N LEU A 402 -17.31 -5.69 -15.97
CA LEU A 402 -15.99 -6.30 -15.93
C LEU A 402 -15.83 -7.24 -14.73
N ARG A 403 -16.42 -6.92 -13.58
CA ARG A 403 -16.43 -7.81 -12.40
C ARG A 403 -17.22 -9.09 -12.67
N ILE A 404 -18.39 -8.97 -13.29
CA ILE A 404 -19.23 -10.13 -13.66
C ILE A 404 -18.47 -11.06 -14.62
N ALA A 405 -17.74 -10.49 -15.58
CA ALA A 405 -17.04 -11.26 -16.60
C ALA A 405 -15.70 -11.86 -16.14
N PHE A 406 -14.95 -11.16 -15.30
CA PHE A 406 -13.56 -11.49 -14.98
C PHE A 406 -13.28 -11.68 -13.49
N GLY A 407 -14.25 -11.45 -12.61
CA GLY A 407 -14.05 -11.47 -11.16
C GLY A 407 -13.59 -10.13 -10.64
N TYR A 408 -12.29 -9.98 -10.29
CA TYR A 408 -11.70 -8.80 -9.63
C TYR A 408 -12.30 -8.50 -8.25
N GLU A 409 -12.80 -9.52 -7.57
CA GLU A 409 -13.21 -9.38 -6.17
C GLU A 409 -12.00 -8.95 -5.31
N GLY A 410 -12.23 -8.04 -4.40
CA GLY A 410 -11.18 -7.43 -3.58
C GLY A 410 -10.34 -6.35 -4.29
N CYS A 411 -10.52 -6.14 -5.61
CA CYS A 411 -9.69 -5.22 -6.39
C CYS A 411 -10.49 -3.98 -6.85
N PRO A 412 -9.97 -2.76 -6.68
CA PRO A 412 -10.56 -1.57 -7.29
C PRO A 412 -10.28 -1.55 -8.80
N LEU A 413 -11.31 -1.35 -9.63
CA LEU A 413 -11.14 -1.21 -11.07
C LEU A 413 -10.98 0.26 -11.45
N VAL A 414 -9.91 0.58 -12.17
CA VAL A 414 -9.64 1.95 -12.63
C VAL A 414 -9.90 2.04 -14.13
N LEU A 415 -10.99 2.70 -14.51
CA LEU A 415 -11.34 2.96 -15.90
C LEU A 415 -10.95 4.40 -16.28
N VAL A 416 -10.01 4.54 -17.19
CA VAL A 416 -9.49 5.83 -17.64
C VAL A 416 -9.94 6.09 -19.07
N PRO A 417 -10.89 7.00 -19.32
CA PRO A 417 -11.23 7.38 -20.68
C PRO A 417 -10.11 8.21 -21.30
N LYS A 418 -9.82 7.97 -22.58
CA LYS A 418 -8.86 8.76 -23.37
C LYS A 418 -9.45 9.05 -24.74
N ALA A 419 -9.49 10.32 -25.12
CA ALA A 419 -9.93 10.70 -26.44
C ALA A 419 -8.97 10.18 -27.51
N ARG A 420 -9.50 9.58 -28.58
CA ARG A 420 -8.68 9.18 -29.71
C ARG A 420 -8.10 10.43 -30.40
N PRO A 421 -6.79 10.52 -30.62
CA PRO A 421 -6.20 11.64 -31.35
C PRO A 421 -6.84 11.75 -32.73
N LYS A 422 -7.26 12.95 -33.11
CA LYS A 422 -8.05 13.19 -34.31
C LYS A 422 -7.31 12.95 -35.60
N THR A 423 -5.97 12.95 -35.57
CA THR A 423 -5.13 12.68 -36.77
C THR A 423 -3.72 12.33 -36.31
N ILE A 424 -3.14 11.28 -36.88
CA ILE A 424 -1.69 11.16 -36.95
C ILE A 424 -1.34 12.05 -38.13
N GLU A 425 -0.84 13.26 -37.87
CA GLU A 425 -0.25 14.07 -38.97
C GLU A 425 0.90 13.25 -39.54
N PRO A 426 0.86 12.90 -40.85
CA PRO A 426 1.99 12.24 -41.47
C PRO A 426 3.17 13.17 -41.35
N VAL A 427 4.27 12.69 -40.76
CA VAL A 427 5.54 13.43 -40.72
C VAL A 427 5.89 13.82 -42.17
N ARG A 428 5.67 15.08 -42.52
CA ARG A 428 6.06 15.60 -43.83
C ARG A 428 7.57 15.48 -43.94
N LYS A 429 8.04 14.51 -44.74
CA LYS A 429 9.45 14.45 -45.11
C LYS A 429 9.85 15.82 -45.71
N PRO A 430 10.95 16.41 -45.25
CA PRO A 430 11.41 17.70 -45.82
C PRO A 430 11.63 17.54 -47.33
N ARG A 431 11.01 18.42 -48.10
CA ARG A 431 11.20 18.49 -49.55
C ARG A 431 12.66 18.73 -49.82
N LYS A 432 13.37 17.80 -50.48
CA LYS A 432 14.72 18.04 -51.00
C LYS A 432 14.64 19.23 -51.95
N GLN A 433 15.26 20.34 -51.59
CA GLN A 433 15.50 21.42 -52.54
C GLN A 433 16.36 20.88 -53.68
N LYS A 434 15.81 20.88 -54.90
CA LYS A 434 16.59 20.70 -56.12
C LYS A 434 17.48 21.93 -56.25
N ARG A 435 18.80 21.75 -56.09
CA ARG A 435 19.78 22.69 -56.56
C ARG A 435 19.71 22.69 -58.11
N GLY A 436 19.36 23.83 -58.68
CA GLY A 436 19.57 24.14 -60.07
C GLY A 436 20.96 24.72 -60.24
#